data_f23e890f711527b899e2d4ce99eda7ef
#
_entry.id   f23e890f711527b899e2d4ce99eda7ef
#
_cell.length_a   1.000
_cell.length_b   1.000
_cell.length_c   1.000
_cell.angle_alpha   90.00
_cell.angle_beta   90.00
_cell.angle_gamma   90.00
#
_symmetry.space_group_name_H-M   'P 1'
#
loop_
_entity.id
_entity.type
_entity.pdbx_description
1 polymer ?
#
loop_
_entity_poly.entity_id
_entity_poly.type
_entity_poly.pdbx_seq_one_letter_code
_entity_poly.pdbx_strand_id
1 'polypeptide(L)'
;MANTRFRPEDLNTFDGGGKFLGFVPVAIMDYQDKSDNWDWSDVYLELTLQIESSQYPVRMQVAGSYDKEANGNIKSCSLLKRVYHLADAIGWQGGPDKEGNWVDENGEEIDDVASFLSNNHASNPLKPSFDYYAYVYKKPPAKDGKSYTEVYPRLVPNTEKGKAELEGFINFLKSKNLIKEFDGEVPANCVPTANAGEPTQF
;
A
#
# COMPACT_ATOMS: atom_id res chain seq x y z
N MET A 1 2.84 41.29 22.40
CA MET A 1 2.57 40.20 21.44
C MET A 1 2.81 38.92 22.18
N ALA A 2 1.76 38.14 22.48
CA ALA A 2 1.89 36.90 23.20
C ALA A 2 2.53 35.86 22.26
N ASN A 3 3.68 35.34 22.69
CA ASN A 3 4.37 34.25 22.00
C ASN A 3 3.53 32.98 22.18
N THR A 4 2.66 32.67 21.23
CA THR A 4 1.94 31.40 21.19
C THR A 4 2.94 30.30 20.86
N ARG A 5 3.55 29.73 21.89
CA ARG A 5 4.34 28.51 21.72
C ARG A 5 3.36 27.38 21.37
N PHE A 6 3.72 26.63 20.33
CA PHE A 6 3.07 25.39 19.97
C PHE A 6 3.02 24.46 21.22
N ARG A 7 1.82 24.06 21.65
CA ARG A 7 1.66 23.19 22.81
C ARG A 7 1.56 21.74 22.35
N PRO A 8 2.18 20.78 23.09
CA PRO A 8 2.08 19.37 22.78
C PRO A 8 0.63 18.86 22.72
N GLU A 9 -0.28 19.49 23.44
CA GLU A 9 -1.71 19.16 23.41
C GLU A 9 -2.34 19.46 22.04
N ASP A 10 -1.79 20.41 21.28
CA ASP A 10 -2.26 20.73 19.94
C ASP A 10 -1.83 19.64 18.94
N LEU A 11 -0.84 18.79 19.29
CA LEU A 11 -0.45 17.60 18.54
C LEU A 11 -1.42 16.42 18.73
N ASN A 12 -2.13 16.37 19.88
CA ASN A 12 -3.10 15.31 20.14
C ASN A 12 -4.41 15.51 19.37
N THR A 13 -4.65 16.69 18.81
CA THR A 13 -5.75 16.95 17.87
C THR A 13 -5.43 16.54 16.45
N PHE A 14 -4.25 15.95 16.21
CA PHE A 14 -3.91 15.34 14.95
C PHE A 14 -4.66 14.01 14.77
N ASP A 15 -5.96 14.13 14.67
CA ASP A 15 -6.89 13.06 14.27
C ASP A 15 -6.75 12.81 12.75
N GLY A 16 -5.50 12.85 12.30
CA GLY A 16 -5.12 12.67 10.90
C GLY A 16 -5.31 11.24 10.39
N GLY A 17 -5.69 10.33 11.28
CA GLY A 17 -5.83 8.93 10.92
C GLY A 17 -7.17 8.52 10.33
N GLY A 18 -8.23 9.28 10.54
CA GLY A 18 -9.59 8.84 10.20
C GLY A 18 -10.12 9.25 8.83
N LYS A 19 -9.67 10.38 8.31
CA LYS A 19 -10.27 10.99 7.11
C LYS A 19 -9.93 10.31 5.77
N PHE A 20 -8.95 9.43 5.77
CA PHE A 20 -8.48 8.75 4.56
C PHE A 20 -8.61 7.21 4.64
N LEU A 21 -9.39 6.69 5.59
CA LEU A 21 -9.72 5.27 5.66
C LEU A 21 -10.92 4.96 4.76
N GLY A 22 -10.96 3.71 4.28
CA GLY A 22 -12.00 3.24 3.40
C GLY A 22 -11.60 3.32 1.93
N PHE A 23 -12.57 3.56 1.08
CA PHE A 23 -12.41 3.65 -0.38
C PHE A 23 -12.06 5.09 -0.77
N VAL A 24 -10.86 5.29 -1.32
CA VAL A 24 -10.33 6.63 -1.58
C VAL A 24 -9.68 6.74 -2.95
N PRO A 25 -9.80 7.93 -3.61
CA PRO A 25 -9.01 8.24 -4.80
C PRO A 25 -7.54 8.38 -4.45
N VAL A 26 -6.67 7.82 -5.28
CA VAL A 26 -5.21 7.87 -5.10
C VAL A 26 -4.48 8.15 -6.41
N ALA A 27 -3.31 8.78 -6.30
CA ALA A 27 -2.32 8.91 -7.36
C ALA A 27 -1.11 8.03 -7.03
N ILE A 28 -0.55 7.33 -8.00
CA ILE A 28 0.71 6.62 -7.85
C ILE A 28 1.84 7.63 -8.06
N MET A 29 2.68 7.82 -7.06
CA MET A 29 3.76 8.81 -7.07
C MET A 29 5.10 8.19 -7.42
N ASP A 30 5.32 6.92 -7.06
CA ASP A 30 6.60 6.26 -7.24
C ASP A 30 6.44 4.74 -7.12
N TYR A 31 7.38 4.01 -7.74
CA TYR A 31 7.53 2.56 -7.62
C TYR A 31 8.95 2.26 -7.15
N GLN A 32 9.09 1.30 -6.25
CA GLN A 32 10.38 0.80 -5.76
C GLN A 32 10.37 -0.72 -5.78
N ASP A 33 11.34 -1.31 -6.46
CA ASP A 33 11.60 -2.74 -6.36
C ASP A 33 12.49 -3.01 -5.15
N LYS A 34 12.00 -3.85 -4.25
CA LYS A 34 12.69 -4.28 -3.03
C LYS A 34 12.81 -5.79 -2.95
N SER A 35 12.69 -6.48 -4.08
CA SER A 35 12.72 -7.95 -4.15
C SER A 35 14.00 -8.52 -3.54
N ASP A 36 15.14 -7.91 -3.83
CA ASP A 36 16.44 -8.34 -3.31
C ASP A 36 16.61 -8.20 -1.78
N ASN A 37 15.71 -7.45 -1.12
CA ASN A 37 15.77 -7.29 0.33
C ASN A 37 15.16 -8.46 1.11
N TRP A 38 14.52 -9.41 0.44
CA TRP A 38 13.70 -10.42 1.07
C TRP A 38 13.84 -11.80 0.43
N ASP A 39 14.52 -12.73 1.09
CA ASP A 39 14.71 -14.11 0.63
C ASP A 39 13.39 -14.91 0.40
N TRP A 40 12.28 -14.43 0.96
CA TRP A 40 10.97 -15.08 0.84
C TRP A 40 10.14 -14.61 -0.36
N SER A 41 10.61 -13.63 -1.10
CA SER A 41 9.82 -12.93 -2.13
C SER A 41 10.55 -12.90 -3.47
N ASP A 42 9.95 -13.45 -4.51
CA ASP A 42 10.44 -13.28 -5.89
C ASP A 42 10.11 -11.88 -6.43
N VAL A 43 9.04 -11.25 -5.92
CA VAL A 43 8.65 -9.87 -6.23
C VAL A 43 8.28 -9.15 -4.96
N TYR A 44 8.86 -7.98 -4.73
CA TYR A 44 8.46 -7.03 -3.71
C TYR A 44 8.45 -5.62 -4.30
N LEU A 45 7.35 -5.28 -4.95
CA LEU A 45 7.14 -3.96 -5.53
C LEU A 45 6.36 -3.09 -4.54
N GLU A 46 6.96 -2.00 -4.06
CA GLU A 46 6.35 -1.01 -3.19
C GLU A 46 5.93 0.21 -4.00
N LEU A 47 4.67 0.60 -3.90
CA LEU A 47 4.11 1.79 -4.52
C LEU A 47 3.90 2.86 -3.45
N THR A 48 4.36 4.07 -3.72
CA THR A 48 4.01 5.25 -2.94
C THR A 48 2.75 5.88 -3.53
N LEU A 49 1.68 5.93 -2.72
CA LEU A 49 0.38 6.46 -3.14
C LEU A 49 0.08 7.76 -2.40
N GLN A 50 -0.29 8.80 -3.14
CA GLN A 50 -0.88 10.02 -2.57
C GLN A 50 -2.40 9.86 -2.54
N ILE A 51 -3.01 10.04 -1.38
CA ILE A 51 -4.47 10.08 -1.23
C ILE A 51 -4.94 11.50 -1.46
N GLU A 52 -6.01 11.71 -2.23
CA GLU A 52 -6.55 13.03 -2.56
C GLU A 52 -6.90 13.87 -1.32
N SER A 53 -7.44 13.24 -0.28
CA SER A 53 -7.85 13.90 0.96
C SER A 53 -6.77 13.98 2.04
N SER A 54 -5.53 13.53 1.76
CA SER A 54 -4.43 13.50 2.71
C SER A 54 -3.19 14.17 2.15
N GLN A 55 -2.46 14.90 2.99
CA GLN A 55 -1.13 15.42 2.63
C GLN A 55 0.01 14.41 2.86
N TYR A 56 -0.29 13.25 3.45
CA TYR A 56 0.69 12.19 3.71
C TYR A 56 0.48 11.03 2.75
N PRO A 57 1.55 10.56 2.10
CA PRO A 57 1.48 9.38 1.25
C PRO A 57 1.30 8.11 2.09
N VAL A 58 0.72 7.11 1.48
CA VAL A 58 0.65 5.74 2.01
C VAL A 58 1.39 4.78 1.08
N ARG A 59 1.68 3.58 1.57
CA ARG A 59 2.40 2.57 0.78
C ARG A 59 1.50 1.38 0.52
N MET A 60 1.54 0.91 -0.72
CA MET A 60 0.94 -0.34 -1.13
C MET A 60 2.04 -1.31 -1.57
N GLN A 61 1.89 -2.59 -1.25
CA GLN A 61 2.89 -3.60 -1.55
C GLN A 61 2.27 -4.69 -2.42
N VAL A 62 2.90 -4.97 -3.55
CA VAL A 62 2.63 -6.14 -4.37
C VAL A 62 3.81 -7.08 -4.18
N ALA A 63 3.65 -8.07 -3.30
CA ALA A 63 4.75 -8.92 -2.88
C ALA A 63 4.34 -10.39 -2.75
N GLY A 64 5.31 -11.28 -2.91
CA GLY A 64 5.16 -12.72 -2.75
C GLY A 64 6.11 -13.52 -3.60
N SER A 65 5.93 -14.85 -3.60
CA SER A 65 6.71 -15.77 -4.43
C SER A 65 5.86 -16.38 -5.52
N TYR A 66 6.51 -16.73 -6.62
CA TYR A 66 5.88 -17.49 -7.70
C TYR A 66 5.78 -18.97 -7.32
N ASP A 67 4.66 -19.56 -7.63
CA ASP A 67 4.58 -21.02 -7.70
C ASP A 67 5.20 -21.48 -9.02
N LYS A 68 6.19 -22.38 -8.97
CA LYS A 68 6.89 -22.87 -10.18
C LYS A 68 6.53 -24.33 -10.47
N GLU A 69 6.49 -24.65 -11.74
CA GLU A 69 6.40 -26.04 -12.25
C GLU A 69 7.77 -26.72 -12.20
N ALA A 70 7.80 -28.03 -12.42
CA ALA A 70 9.05 -28.79 -12.46
C ALA A 70 10.03 -28.34 -13.58
N ASN A 71 9.53 -27.71 -14.62
CA ASN A 71 10.31 -27.13 -15.73
C ASN A 71 10.80 -25.69 -15.44
N GLY A 72 10.49 -25.13 -14.26
CA GLY A 72 10.88 -23.80 -13.86
C GLY A 72 9.86 -22.69 -14.21
N ASN A 73 8.87 -22.98 -15.04
CA ASN A 73 7.86 -22.00 -15.43
C ASN A 73 6.95 -21.62 -14.25
N ILE A 74 6.55 -20.35 -14.19
CA ILE A 74 5.58 -19.90 -13.18
C ILE A 74 4.18 -20.39 -13.53
N LYS A 75 3.44 -20.78 -12.46
CA LYS A 75 2.01 -21.11 -12.58
C LYS A 75 1.14 -19.98 -12.06
N SER A 76 -0.17 -20.08 -12.34
CA SER A 76 -1.15 -19.18 -11.75
C SER A 76 -1.10 -19.25 -10.22
N CYS A 77 -0.69 -18.17 -9.58
CA CYS A 77 -0.56 -18.03 -8.14
C CYS A 77 -1.14 -16.69 -7.66
N SER A 78 -1.16 -16.48 -6.35
CA SER A 78 -1.71 -15.26 -5.76
C SER A 78 -0.87 -14.02 -6.10
N LEU A 79 0.45 -14.15 -6.18
CA LEU A 79 1.34 -13.06 -6.60
C LEU A 79 1.05 -12.62 -8.03
N LEU A 80 1.03 -13.58 -8.97
CA LEU A 80 0.78 -13.29 -10.37
C LEU A 80 -0.56 -12.56 -10.58
N LYS A 81 -1.60 -12.95 -9.85
CA LYS A 81 -2.89 -12.25 -9.88
C LYS A 81 -2.78 -10.80 -9.39
N ARG A 82 -1.98 -10.54 -8.34
CA ARG A 82 -1.77 -9.17 -7.82
C ARG A 82 -1.01 -8.31 -8.82
N VAL A 83 0.01 -8.88 -9.46
CA VAL A 83 0.78 -8.19 -10.52
C VAL A 83 -0.13 -7.84 -11.69
N TYR A 84 -0.94 -8.77 -12.19
CA TYR A 84 -1.88 -8.48 -13.27
C TYR A 84 -2.98 -7.49 -12.87
N HIS A 85 -3.48 -7.54 -11.64
CA HIS A 85 -4.41 -6.51 -11.16
C HIS A 85 -3.79 -5.10 -11.15
N LEU A 86 -2.49 -5.00 -10.83
CA LEU A 86 -1.78 -3.72 -10.93
C LEU A 86 -1.63 -3.31 -12.39
N ALA A 87 -1.14 -4.21 -13.26
CA ALA A 87 -0.98 -3.96 -14.69
C ALA A 87 -2.30 -3.51 -15.34
N ASP A 88 -3.39 -4.23 -15.09
CA ASP A 88 -4.72 -3.87 -15.59
C ASP A 88 -5.16 -2.48 -15.11
N ALA A 89 -4.91 -2.16 -13.83
CA ALA A 89 -5.31 -0.87 -13.25
C ALA A 89 -4.60 0.30 -13.91
N ILE A 90 -3.30 0.15 -14.23
CA ILE A 90 -2.49 1.19 -14.86
C ILE A 90 -2.50 1.14 -16.39
N GLY A 91 -3.21 0.18 -16.98
CA GLY A 91 -3.30 0.01 -18.44
C GLY A 91 -2.04 -0.54 -19.08
N TRP A 92 -1.14 -1.16 -18.30
CA TRP A 92 0.08 -1.77 -18.79
C TRP A 92 -0.18 -3.19 -19.30
N GLN A 93 0.27 -3.49 -20.52
CA GLN A 93 0.09 -4.80 -21.15
C GLN A 93 1.30 -5.74 -20.98
N GLY A 94 2.36 -5.27 -20.33
CA GLY A 94 3.52 -6.08 -19.95
C GLY A 94 3.28 -6.83 -18.63
N GLY A 95 4.33 -7.43 -18.11
CA GLY A 95 4.29 -8.20 -16.86
C GLY A 95 5.37 -9.28 -16.82
N PRO A 96 5.30 -10.23 -15.88
CA PRO A 96 6.23 -11.36 -15.83
C PRO A 96 5.94 -12.35 -16.95
N ASP A 97 7.01 -12.80 -17.63
CA ASP A 97 6.98 -13.90 -18.58
C ASP A 97 6.84 -15.27 -17.90
N LYS A 98 7.00 -16.37 -18.64
CA LYS A 98 6.88 -17.73 -18.11
C LYS A 98 7.97 -18.10 -17.10
N GLU A 99 9.14 -17.52 -17.23
CA GLU A 99 10.30 -17.72 -16.34
C GLU A 99 10.23 -16.79 -15.12
N GLY A 100 9.45 -15.70 -15.19
CA GLY A 100 9.31 -14.70 -14.14
C GLY A 100 10.10 -13.42 -14.38
N ASN A 101 10.70 -13.26 -15.56
CA ASN A 101 11.35 -12.02 -15.97
C ASN A 101 10.30 -10.98 -16.34
N TRP A 102 10.58 -9.72 -16.04
CA TRP A 102 9.71 -8.62 -16.43
C TRP A 102 9.86 -8.31 -17.91
N VAL A 103 8.75 -8.21 -18.61
CA VAL A 103 8.72 -7.85 -20.04
C VAL A 103 7.72 -6.74 -20.32
N ASP A 104 8.02 -5.90 -21.31
CA ASP A 104 7.11 -4.88 -21.80
C ASP A 104 5.97 -5.45 -22.67
N GLU A 105 5.15 -4.59 -23.26
CA GLU A 105 4.06 -4.97 -24.15
C GLU A 105 4.51 -5.61 -25.48
N ASN A 106 5.80 -5.47 -25.85
CA ASN A 106 6.40 -6.08 -27.04
C ASN A 106 7.09 -7.41 -26.71
N GLY A 107 7.19 -7.76 -25.42
CA GLY A 107 7.92 -8.93 -24.91
C GLY A 107 9.42 -8.68 -24.76
N GLU A 108 9.87 -7.42 -24.76
CA GLU A 108 11.25 -7.05 -24.48
C GLU A 108 11.50 -7.03 -22.97
N GLU A 109 12.65 -7.58 -22.56
CA GLU A 109 13.00 -7.69 -21.13
C GLU A 109 13.25 -6.31 -20.50
N ILE A 110 12.75 -6.14 -19.28
CA ILE A 110 12.88 -4.92 -18.47
C ILE A 110 13.81 -5.22 -17.30
N ASP A 111 15.04 -4.69 -17.33
CA ASP A 111 16.04 -4.87 -16.27
C ASP A 111 15.63 -4.20 -14.95
N ASP A 112 15.01 -3.03 -15.01
CA ASP A 112 14.58 -2.24 -13.86
C ASP A 112 13.08 -1.87 -14.00
N VAL A 113 12.23 -2.77 -13.52
CA VAL A 113 10.78 -2.62 -13.60
C VAL A 113 10.28 -1.41 -12.79
N ALA A 114 10.91 -1.07 -11.67
CA ALA A 114 10.48 0.08 -10.85
C ALA A 114 10.73 1.39 -11.58
N SER A 115 11.90 1.58 -12.17
CA SER A 115 12.21 2.73 -13.00
C SER A 115 11.33 2.79 -14.26
N PHE A 116 11.08 1.65 -14.90
CA PHE A 116 10.17 1.59 -16.05
C PHE A 116 8.76 2.05 -15.69
N LEU A 117 8.18 1.52 -14.60
CA LEU A 117 6.84 1.87 -14.15
C LEU A 117 6.77 3.32 -13.66
N SER A 118 7.79 3.81 -12.94
CA SER A 118 7.83 5.20 -12.48
C SER A 118 7.86 6.19 -13.65
N ASN A 119 8.62 5.89 -14.69
CA ASN A 119 8.72 6.76 -15.87
C ASN A 119 7.45 6.77 -16.74
N ASN A 120 6.71 5.66 -16.78
CA ASN A 120 5.57 5.50 -17.69
C ASN A 120 4.21 5.64 -17.00
N HIS A 121 4.11 5.32 -15.70
CA HIS A 121 2.83 5.20 -14.99
C HIS A 121 2.75 5.94 -13.66
N ALA A 122 3.83 6.63 -13.21
CA ALA A 122 3.76 7.50 -12.06
C ALA A 122 3.17 8.88 -12.42
N SER A 123 2.47 9.46 -11.47
CA SER A 123 1.90 10.79 -11.58
C SER A 123 2.97 11.87 -11.45
N ASN A 124 2.74 13.01 -12.08
CA ASN A 124 3.62 14.17 -11.90
C ASN A 124 3.54 14.67 -10.44
N PRO A 125 4.66 14.71 -9.69
CA PRO A 125 4.66 15.13 -8.29
C PRO A 125 4.13 16.54 -8.02
N LEU A 126 4.27 17.46 -9.01
CA LEU A 126 3.78 18.84 -8.89
C LEU A 126 2.28 18.97 -9.19
N LYS A 127 1.71 17.97 -9.87
CA LYS A 127 0.29 17.96 -10.22
C LYS A 127 -0.19 16.49 -10.26
N PRO A 128 -0.41 15.87 -9.09
CA PRO A 128 -0.87 14.48 -9.03
C PRO A 128 -2.22 14.30 -9.73
N SER A 129 -2.35 13.20 -10.48
CA SER A 129 -3.61 12.77 -11.06
C SER A 129 -4.16 11.59 -10.24
N PHE A 130 -5.36 11.77 -9.67
CA PHE A 130 -6.02 10.76 -8.82
C PHE A 130 -6.84 9.78 -9.67
N ASP A 131 -6.16 9.14 -10.61
CA ASP A 131 -6.75 8.28 -11.62
C ASP A 131 -7.13 6.89 -11.10
N TYR A 132 -6.71 6.57 -9.87
CA TYR A 132 -6.94 5.26 -9.27
C TYR A 132 -7.80 5.35 -8.01
N TYR A 133 -8.37 4.21 -7.64
CA TYR A 133 -9.18 4.03 -6.44
C TYR A 133 -8.62 2.87 -5.65
N ALA A 134 -8.46 3.06 -4.33
CA ALA A 134 -7.84 2.10 -3.42
C ALA A 134 -8.68 1.91 -2.17
N TYR A 135 -8.45 0.79 -1.47
CA TYR A 135 -9.01 0.53 -0.16
C TYR A 135 -7.94 0.64 0.93
N VAL A 136 -8.13 1.58 1.84
CA VAL A 136 -7.20 1.89 2.95
C VAL A 136 -7.87 1.53 4.27
N TYR A 137 -7.19 0.78 5.12
CA TYR A 137 -7.74 0.33 6.38
C TYR A 137 -6.69 0.27 7.49
N LYS A 138 -7.13 0.24 8.76
CA LYS A 138 -6.23 -0.03 9.89
C LYS A 138 -6.24 -1.52 10.19
N LYS A 139 -5.05 -2.09 10.37
CA LYS A 139 -4.91 -3.46 10.91
C LYS A 139 -5.14 -3.48 12.41
N PRO A 140 -5.61 -4.61 12.96
CA PRO A 140 -5.58 -4.85 14.40
C PRO A 140 -4.18 -4.59 14.98
N PRO A 141 -4.09 -4.13 16.24
CA PRO A 141 -2.81 -3.86 16.88
C PRO A 141 -1.86 -5.06 16.78
N ALA A 142 -0.63 -4.81 16.36
CA ALA A 142 0.44 -5.79 16.34
C ALA A 142 0.93 -6.09 17.78
N LYS A 143 1.94 -6.95 17.93
CA LYS A 143 2.50 -7.31 19.24
C LYS A 143 3.09 -6.11 20.01
N ASP A 144 3.46 -5.05 19.31
CA ASP A 144 3.93 -3.78 19.86
C ASP A 144 2.78 -2.85 20.32
N GLY A 145 1.53 -3.29 20.21
CA GLY A 145 0.33 -2.52 20.55
C GLY A 145 -0.05 -1.45 19.52
N LYS A 146 0.68 -1.32 18.41
CA LYS A 146 0.42 -0.30 17.39
C LYS A 146 -0.47 -0.85 16.28
N SER A 147 -1.45 -0.04 15.88
CA SER A 147 -2.26 -0.27 14.69
C SER A 147 -1.68 0.49 13.51
N TYR A 148 -1.44 -0.21 12.41
CA TYR A 148 -0.86 0.35 11.20
C TYR A 148 -1.92 0.51 10.12
N THR A 149 -1.82 1.62 9.38
CA THR A 149 -2.60 1.84 8.17
C THR A 149 -2.00 1.02 7.04
N GLU A 150 -2.84 0.31 6.31
CA GLU A 150 -2.46 -0.51 5.17
C GLU A 150 -3.36 -0.22 3.98
N VAL A 151 -2.81 -0.34 2.78
CA VAL A 151 -3.57 -0.32 1.53
C VAL A 151 -3.74 -1.75 1.06
N TYR A 152 -4.97 -2.15 0.76
CA TYR A 152 -5.20 -3.46 0.15
C TYR A 152 -4.51 -3.51 -1.23
N PRO A 153 -3.75 -4.59 -1.57
CA PRO A 153 -2.90 -4.64 -2.77
C PRO A 153 -3.72 -4.85 -4.05
N ARG A 154 -4.71 -4.00 -4.27
CA ARG A 154 -5.50 -3.92 -5.49
C ARG A 154 -5.91 -2.48 -5.75
N LEU A 155 -5.48 -1.95 -6.88
CA LEU A 155 -5.95 -0.71 -7.44
C LEU A 155 -6.98 -0.98 -8.53
N VAL A 156 -7.84 -0.02 -8.77
CA VAL A 156 -8.74 0.00 -9.93
C VAL A 156 -8.77 1.41 -10.51
N PRO A 157 -9.12 1.62 -11.78
CA PRO A 157 -9.34 2.96 -12.31
C PRO A 157 -10.41 3.72 -11.51
N ASN A 158 -10.22 5.01 -11.27
CA ASN A 158 -11.15 5.87 -10.54
C ASN A 158 -12.38 6.22 -11.41
N THR A 159 -13.12 5.20 -11.80
CA THR A 159 -14.36 5.27 -12.55
C THR A 159 -15.48 4.62 -11.74
N GLU A 160 -16.74 4.92 -12.04
CA GLU A 160 -17.87 4.31 -11.34
C GLU A 160 -17.85 2.77 -11.40
N LYS A 161 -17.44 2.22 -12.56
CA LYS A 161 -17.28 0.76 -12.73
C LYS A 161 -16.16 0.22 -11.84
N GLY A 162 -15.00 0.86 -11.86
CA GLY A 162 -13.83 0.43 -11.04
C GLY A 162 -14.15 0.49 -9.55
N LYS A 163 -14.78 1.59 -9.10
CA LYS A 163 -15.21 1.73 -7.69
C LYS A 163 -16.14 0.59 -7.28
N ALA A 164 -17.22 0.36 -8.04
CA ALA A 164 -18.17 -0.70 -7.73
C ALA A 164 -17.52 -2.10 -7.72
N GLU A 165 -16.55 -2.35 -8.60
CA GLU A 165 -15.78 -3.59 -8.64
C GLU A 165 -14.94 -3.78 -7.38
N LEU A 166 -14.17 -2.75 -6.96
CA LEU A 166 -13.34 -2.81 -5.76
C LEU A 166 -14.20 -2.96 -4.50
N GLU A 167 -15.27 -2.18 -4.38
CA GLU A 167 -16.20 -2.25 -3.24
C GLU A 167 -16.83 -3.64 -3.11
N GLY A 168 -17.33 -4.20 -4.20
CA GLY A 168 -17.88 -5.56 -4.22
C GLY A 168 -16.85 -6.61 -3.81
N PHE A 169 -15.62 -6.49 -4.29
CA PHE A 169 -14.53 -7.39 -3.95
C PHE A 169 -14.12 -7.28 -2.48
N ILE A 170 -13.92 -6.07 -1.95
CA ILE A 170 -13.56 -5.86 -0.55
C ILE A 170 -14.68 -6.34 0.40
N ASN A 171 -15.94 -6.04 0.09
CA ASN A 171 -17.08 -6.52 0.87
C ASN A 171 -17.16 -8.05 0.89
N PHE A 172 -16.88 -8.72 -0.24
CA PHE A 172 -16.75 -10.17 -0.26
C PHE A 172 -15.64 -10.66 0.67
N LEU A 173 -14.45 -10.05 0.64
CA LEU A 173 -13.35 -10.45 1.52
C LEU A 173 -13.68 -10.23 3.00
N LYS A 174 -14.33 -9.13 3.34
CA LYS A 174 -14.83 -8.85 4.70
C LYS A 174 -15.84 -9.92 5.15
N SER A 175 -16.80 -10.30 4.30
CA SER A 175 -17.78 -11.33 4.61
C SER A 175 -17.16 -12.71 4.87
N LYS A 176 -15.94 -12.96 4.36
CA LYS A 176 -15.15 -14.17 4.57
C LYS A 176 -14.10 -14.02 5.68
N ASN A 177 -14.08 -12.91 6.42
CA ASN A 177 -13.05 -12.59 7.43
C ASN A 177 -11.60 -12.66 6.90
N LEU A 178 -11.39 -12.38 5.60
CA LEU A 178 -10.07 -12.36 4.98
C LEU A 178 -9.38 -10.99 5.12
N ILE A 179 -10.12 -9.94 5.42
CA ILE A 179 -9.60 -8.63 5.85
C ILE A 179 -10.04 -8.44 7.29
N LYS A 180 -9.05 -8.23 8.18
CA LYS A 180 -9.28 -7.89 9.59
C LYS A 180 -9.01 -6.40 9.76
N GLU A 181 -10.06 -5.66 10.08
CA GLU A 181 -9.99 -4.23 10.32
C GLU A 181 -10.08 -3.94 11.81
N PHE A 182 -9.51 -2.83 12.19
CA PHE A 182 -9.58 -2.31 13.55
C PHE A 182 -10.40 -1.04 13.55
N ASP A 183 -11.60 -1.13 14.13
CA ASP A 183 -12.57 -0.02 14.22
C ASP A 183 -12.52 0.70 15.57
N GLY A 184 -11.70 0.20 16.50
CA GLY A 184 -11.66 0.69 17.88
C GLY A 184 -10.54 1.67 18.17
N GLU A 185 -10.65 2.39 19.27
CA GLU A 185 -9.53 3.07 19.90
C GLU A 185 -8.55 2.03 20.44
N VAL A 186 -7.25 2.30 20.30
CA VAL A 186 -6.22 1.43 20.91
C VAL A 186 -6.45 1.42 22.41
N PRO A 187 -6.68 0.25 23.07
CA PRO A 187 -6.88 0.22 24.50
C PRO A 187 -5.74 0.93 25.22
N ALA A 188 -6.06 1.76 26.21
CA ALA A 188 -5.09 2.57 26.95
C ALA A 188 -3.91 1.75 27.53
N ASN A 189 -4.13 0.46 27.77
CA ASN A 189 -3.15 -0.49 28.31
C ASN A 189 -2.09 -0.91 27.25
N CYS A 190 -2.28 -0.58 25.97
CA CYS A 190 -1.32 -0.85 24.89
C CYS A 190 -0.44 0.37 24.55
N VAL A 191 -0.66 1.50 25.22
CA VAL A 191 0.23 2.65 25.12
C VAL A 191 1.47 2.33 25.96
N PRO A 192 2.70 2.29 25.39
CA PRO A 192 3.89 2.13 26.20
C PRO A 192 3.93 3.29 27.20
N THR A 193 3.82 3.00 28.46
CA THR A 193 4.09 3.97 29.52
C THR A 193 5.53 4.40 29.33
N ALA A 194 5.75 5.65 28.93
CA ALA A 194 7.08 6.23 28.94
C ALA A 194 7.57 6.05 30.40
N ASN A 195 8.65 5.27 30.56
CA ASN A 195 9.30 5.15 31.85
C ASN A 195 9.62 6.57 32.33
N ALA A 196 8.87 7.04 33.31
CA ALA A 196 9.23 8.20 34.07
C ALA A 196 10.55 7.81 34.79
N GLY A 197 11.67 8.21 34.20
CA GLY A 197 12.99 8.06 34.84
C GLY A 197 12.91 8.76 36.17
N GLU A 198 13.12 8.00 37.23
CA GLU A 198 13.34 8.56 38.57
C GLU A 198 14.52 9.55 38.49
N PRO A 199 14.40 10.75 39.07
CA PRO A 199 15.50 11.66 39.16
C PRO A 199 16.54 11.05 40.10
N THR A 200 17.67 10.63 39.57
CA THR A 200 18.87 10.32 40.38
C THR A 200 19.29 11.61 41.10
N GLN A 201 19.13 11.63 42.40
CA GLN A 201 19.73 12.65 43.28
C GLN A 201 21.25 12.44 43.26
N PHE A 202 21.97 13.51 42.91
CA PHE A 202 23.36 13.74 43.32
C PHE A 202 23.40 14.90 44.26
#